data_f9c3740ca9a58314d8b480d69b78f127
#
_entry.id   f9c3740ca9a58314d8b480d69b78f127
#
_cell.length_a   1.000
_cell.length_b   1.000
_cell.length_c   1.000
_cell.angle_alpha   90.00
_cell.angle_beta   90.00
_cell.angle_gamma   90.00
#
_symmetry.space_group_name_H-M   'P 1'
#
loop_
_entity.id
_entity.type
_entity.pdbx_description
1 polymer ?
#
loop_
_entity_poly.entity_id
_entity_poly.type
_entity_poly.pdbx_seq_one_letter_code
_entity_poly.pdbx_strand_id
1 'polypeptide(L)'
;MAAAQARTTYDVVIVGMGPAGSTAAAALSRGGLAVLGLDKDSHPRYKVCGGGLSARIEPLLDPGFRSVIEQTITGVQFVHRGRDPLVIHSSEPIAYMVMRDRFDHYLVQQAVHAGADIRTGDGVERLTQDADGVDVTTGRGRFRAQVIIGADGANSLVARQLFPHRSHYRAPALESEVQIGAGHHFPGATTILVDVGAARQGYGWIFPKRDCLSIGVGEFRRKATSLRATFDRFVKEEPGLSGWDVPRPVGHPIPAYLELEGRHRAEGGFQFVRGRAALIGDAGHLVDPLFGEGIYYAVLSGHMVARAILAGNQLRAESLVAYETALEREILPDFRATGRIARVVYAFPRLAFKLLRRYQEVVQAYFRVLQGHTTAAQFLPEAKQRLKASVNDLLLEALQMR
;
A
#
# COMPACT_ATOMS: atom_id res chain seq x y z
N MET A 1 -5.38 19.28 -42.86
CA MET A 1 -5.96 18.97 -41.55
C MET A 1 -5.19 19.79 -40.52
N ALA A 2 -5.83 20.79 -39.90
CA ALA A 2 -5.18 21.57 -38.82
C ALA A 2 -4.89 20.62 -37.65
N ALA A 3 -3.63 20.58 -37.21
CA ALA A 3 -3.28 19.87 -35.97
C ALA A 3 -4.12 20.46 -34.84
N ALA A 4 -4.95 19.66 -34.21
CA ALA A 4 -5.72 20.08 -33.03
C ALA A 4 -4.73 20.63 -32.01
N GLN A 5 -4.90 21.90 -31.64
CA GLN A 5 -4.04 22.57 -30.68
C GLN A 5 -4.13 21.79 -29.36
N ALA A 6 -3.03 21.23 -28.88
CA ALA A 6 -3.02 20.38 -27.70
C ALA A 6 -3.58 21.17 -26.50
N ARG A 7 -4.54 20.56 -25.79
CA ARG A 7 -5.15 21.17 -24.59
C ARG A 7 -4.05 21.47 -23.57
N THR A 8 -4.02 22.68 -23.04
CA THR A 8 -3.08 23.12 -22.00
C THR A 8 -3.73 23.43 -20.67
N THR A 9 -5.08 23.45 -20.62
CA THR A 9 -5.87 23.73 -19.41
C THR A 9 -6.78 22.56 -19.09
N TYR A 10 -6.79 22.11 -17.85
CA TYR A 10 -7.54 20.96 -17.35
C TYR A 10 -8.28 21.32 -16.06
N ASP A 11 -9.29 20.55 -15.72
CA ASP A 11 -9.94 20.65 -14.41
C ASP A 11 -9.01 20.08 -13.33
N VAL A 12 -8.44 18.92 -13.60
CA VAL A 12 -7.53 18.22 -12.67
C VAL A 12 -6.29 17.74 -13.40
N VAL A 13 -5.13 18.00 -12.80
CA VAL A 13 -3.86 17.32 -13.16
C VAL A 13 -3.51 16.32 -12.07
N ILE A 14 -3.18 15.09 -12.48
CA ILE A 14 -2.73 14.02 -11.59
C ILE A 14 -1.28 13.69 -11.91
N VAL A 15 -0.42 13.74 -10.90
CA VAL A 15 1.02 13.42 -11.03
C VAL A 15 1.26 12.02 -10.49
N GLY A 16 1.71 11.12 -11.36
CA GLY A 16 1.90 9.69 -11.07
C GLY A 16 0.69 8.84 -11.46
N MET A 17 0.93 7.88 -12.36
CA MET A 17 -0.10 6.97 -12.88
C MET A 17 0.06 5.53 -12.36
N GLY A 18 0.45 5.41 -11.07
CA GLY A 18 0.31 4.17 -10.32
C GLY A 18 -1.15 3.92 -9.90
N PRO A 19 -1.43 2.91 -9.05
CA PRO A 19 -2.80 2.54 -8.68
C PRO A 19 -3.67 3.69 -8.18
N ALA A 20 -3.12 4.59 -7.36
CA ALA A 20 -3.86 5.74 -6.84
C ALA A 20 -4.26 6.72 -7.95
N GLY A 21 -3.28 7.15 -8.75
CA GLY A 21 -3.50 8.16 -9.79
C GLY A 21 -4.37 7.67 -10.92
N SER A 22 -4.17 6.43 -11.39
CA SER A 22 -4.99 5.83 -12.45
C SER A 22 -6.43 5.65 -12.01
N THR A 23 -6.67 5.23 -10.75
CA THR A 23 -8.02 5.12 -10.19
C THR A 23 -8.71 6.48 -10.10
N ALA A 24 -8.01 7.51 -9.59
CA ALA A 24 -8.54 8.86 -9.51
C ALA A 24 -8.85 9.43 -10.91
N ALA A 25 -7.93 9.24 -11.87
CA ALA A 25 -8.11 9.69 -13.25
C ALA A 25 -9.36 9.05 -13.89
N ALA A 26 -9.51 7.74 -13.77
CA ALA A 26 -10.68 7.04 -14.30
C ALA A 26 -11.99 7.53 -13.67
N ALA A 27 -12.03 7.70 -12.36
CA ALA A 27 -13.23 8.13 -11.64
C ALA A 27 -13.62 9.57 -11.99
N LEU A 28 -12.66 10.49 -12.02
CA LEU A 28 -12.90 11.90 -12.35
C LEU A 28 -13.34 12.10 -13.81
N SER A 29 -12.70 11.38 -14.74
CA SER A 29 -13.06 11.45 -16.17
C SER A 29 -14.44 10.87 -16.44
N ARG A 30 -14.85 9.76 -15.78
CA ARG A 30 -16.23 9.26 -15.82
C ARG A 30 -17.23 10.28 -15.25
N GLY A 31 -16.80 11.13 -14.31
CA GLY A 31 -17.57 12.24 -13.78
C GLY A 31 -17.61 13.46 -14.68
N GLY A 32 -17.06 13.41 -15.89
CA GLY A 32 -17.12 14.46 -16.91
C GLY A 32 -16.06 15.55 -16.80
N LEU A 33 -15.06 15.40 -15.91
CA LEU A 33 -13.98 16.37 -15.77
C LEU A 33 -12.87 16.17 -16.82
N ALA A 34 -12.25 17.25 -17.22
CA ALA A 34 -11.07 17.27 -18.07
C ALA A 34 -9.84 16.93 -17.21
N VAL A 35 -9.36 15.68 -17.30
CA VAL A 35 -8.26 15.16 -16.49
C VAL A 35 -7.00 14.94 -17.33
N LEU A 36 -5.86 15.47 -16.86
CA LEU A 36 -4.52 15.14 -17.36
C LEU A 36 -3.79 14.28 -16.34
N GLY A 37 -3.38 13.08 -16.73
CA GLY A 37 -2.49 12.22 -15.96
C GLY A 37 -1.07 12.27 -16.51
N LEU A 38 -0.10 12.56 -15.65
CA LEU A 38 1.32 12.65 -15.99
C LEU A 38 2.11 11.57 -15.25
N ASP A 39 2.91 10.78 -15.95
CA ASP A 39 3.85 9.84 -15.34
C ASP A 39 5.25 10.01 -15.97
N LYS A 40 6.27 9.99 -15.13
CA LYS A 40 7.66 10.07 -15.60
C LYS A 40 8.11 8.83 -16.37
N ASP A 41 7.51 7.67 -16.04
CA ASP A 41 7.83 6.38 -16.64
C ASP A 41 6.80 6.04 -17.72
N SER A 42 7.22 5.33 -18.78
CA SER A 42 6.31 4.77 -19.78
C SER A 42 5.73 3.45 -19.29
N HIS A 43 4.42 3.26 -19.40
CA HIS A 43 3.73 2.01 -19.05
C HIS A 43 3.64 1.03 -20.24
N PRO A 44 3.73 -0.32 -20.00
CA PRO A 44 3.98 -0.98 -18.72
C PRO A 44 5.40 -0.76 -18.21
N ARG A 45 5.58 -0.70 -16.87
CA ARG A 45 6.87 -0.48 -16.22
C ARG A 45 7.08 -1.40 -15.03
N TYR A 46 8.32 -1.80 -14.81
CA TYR A 46 8.69 -2.50 -13.58
C TYR A 46 8.50 -1.59 -12.36
N LYS A 47 7.98 -2.14 -11.27
CA LYS A 47 7.85 -1.45 -9.98
C LYS A 47 8.10 -2.42 -8.85
N VAL A 48 9.15 -2.20 -8.08
CA VAL A 48 9.49 -3.00 -6.89
C VAL A 48 8.33 -3.01 -5.91
N CYS A 49 7.76 -4.20 -5.66
CA CYS A 49 6.63 -4.39 -4.74
C CYS A 49 6.26 -5.87 -4.67
N GLY A 50 5.96 -6.40 -3.51
CA GLY A 50 5.45 -7.77 -3.35
C GLY A 50 4.20 -8.09 -4.20
N GLY A 51 3.45 -7.07 -4.58
CA GLY A 51 2.29 -7.22 -5.48
C GLY A 51 1.08 -7.88 -4.80
N GLY A 52 1.01 -7.85 -3.46
CA GLY A 52 -0.13 -8.37 -2.72
C GLY A 52 -1.26 -7.34 -2.64
N LEU A 53 -2.45 -7.75 -3.04
CA LEU A 53 -3.71 -7.02 -2.93
C LEU A 53 -4.59 -7.74 -1.93
N SER A 54 -4.99 -7.13 -0.81
CA SER A 54 -6.01 -7.75 0.05
C SER A 54 -7.33 -7.93 -0.70
N ALA A 55 -8.08 -8.99 -0.40
CA ALA A 55 -9.30 -9.35 -1.14
C ALA A 55 -10.38 -8.24 -1.08
N ARG A 56 -10.38 -7.41 -0.04
CA ARG A 56 -11.25 -6.23 0.10
C ARG A 56 -11.10 -5.18 -1.02
N ILE A 57 -10.12 -5.34 -1.92
CA ILE A 57 -9.95 -4.46 -3.08
C ILE A 57 -10.98 -4.71 -4.19
N GLU A 58 -11.56 -5.92 -4.25
CA GLU A 58 -12.47 -6.32 -5.33
C GLU A 58 -13.58 -5.32 -5.63
N PRO A 59 -14.36 -4.84 -4.65
CA PRO A 59 -15.45 -3.91 -4.92
C PRO A 59 -14.98 -2.52 -5.39
N LEU A 60 -13.68 -2.23 -5.31
CA LEU A 60 -13.09 -0.98 -5.76
C LEU A 60 -12.58 -1.03 -7.19
N LEU A 61 -12.52 -2.20 -7.82
CA LEU A 61 -11.97 -2.42 -9.14
C LEU A 61 -13.05 -2.90 -10.12
N ASP A 62 -12.84 -2.62 -11.39
CA ASP A 62 -13.61 -3.26 -12.46
C ASP A 62 -13.34 -4.77 -12.47
N PRO A 63 -14.37 -5.64 -12.68
CA PRO A 63 -14.19 -7.10 -12.66
C PRO A 63 -13.12 -7.63 -13.61
N GLY A 64 -12.77 -6.90 -14.68
CA GLY A 64 -11.69 -7.24 -15.60
C GLY A 64 -10.31 -7.30 -14.97
N PHE A 65 -10.10 -6.74 -13.76
CA PHE A 65 -8.83 -6.84 -13.03
C PHE A 65 -8.43 -8.29 -12.74
N ARG A 66 -9.39 -9.23 -12.74
CA ARG A 66 -9.13 -10.65 -12.55
C ARG A 66 -8.21 -11.24 -13.61
N SER A 67 -8.14 -10.62 -14.79
CA SER A 67 -7.24 -11.04 -15.89
C SER A 67 -5.75 -10.83 -15.60
N VAL A 68 -5.43 -9.96 -14.63
CA VAL A 68 -4.05 -9.65 -14.21
C VAL A 68 -3.68 -10.27 -12.87
N ILE A 69 -4.55 -11.13 -12.30
CA ILE A 69 -4.24 -11.90 -11.10
C ILE A 69 -3.27 -13.03 -11.47
N GLU A 70 -2.15 -13.08 -10.78
CA GLU A 70 -1.14 -14.14 -10.92
C GLU A 70 -1.46 -15.34 -10.02
N GLN A 71 -1.93 -15.06 -8.79
CA GLN A 71 -2.26 -16.10 -7.81
C GLN A 71 -3.33 -15.60 -6.83
N THR A 72 -4.26 -16.50 -6.48
CA THR A 72 -5.24 -16.29 -5.41
C THR A 72 -4.73 -16.91 -4.12
N ILE A 73 -4.71 -16.13 -3.05
CA ILE A 73 -4.19 -16.55 -1.75
C ILE A 73 -5.35 -16.83 -0.78
N THR A 74 -5.31 -18.02 -0.19
CA THR A 74 -6.28 -18.49 0.81
C THR A 74 -5.62 -18.88 2.15
N GLY A 75 -4.29 -18.73 2.27
CA GLY A 75 -3.57 -19.07 3.49
C GLY A 75 -2.38 -18.18 3.79
N VAL A 76 -1.98 -18.19 5.04
CA VAL A 76 -0.73 -17.57 5.51
C VAL A 76 0.07 -18.58 6.29
N GLN A 77 1.34 -18.72 5.96
CA GLN A 77 2.33 -19.43 6.75
C GLN A 77 3.14 -18.40 7.54
N PHE A 78 3.00 -18.42 8.85
CA PHE A 78 3.85 -17.67 9.74
C PHE A 78 5.05 -18.53 10.18
N VAL A 79 6.23 -17.93 10.18
CA VAL A 79 7.44 -18.54 10.72
C VAL A 79 8.16 -17.53 11.63
N HIS A 80 9.07 -18.02 12.44
CA HIS A 80 9.98 -17.19 13.22
C HIS A 80 11.43 -17.61 12.89
N ARG A 81 12.11 -16.83 12.06
CA ARG A 81 13.47 -17.12 11.54
C ARG A 81 13.54 -18.48 10.85
N GLY A 82 12.65 -18.71 9.89
CA GLY A 82 12.57 -19.93 9.12
C GLY A 82 12.20 -21.20 9.93
N ARG A 83 11.72 -21.04 11.17
CA ARG A 83 11.43 -22.18 12.06
C ARG A 83 9.96 -22.20 12.51
N ASP A 84 9.55 -23.38 12.98
CA ASP A 84 8.25 -23.60 13.63
C ASP A 84 7.05 -23.12 12.76
N PRO A 85 6.87 -23.59 11.53
CA PRO A 85 5.82 -23.09 10.63
C PRO A 85 4.43 -23.25 11.25
N LEU A 86 3.63 -22.21 11.12
CA LEU A 86 2.21 -22.16 11.46
C LEU A 86 1.43 -21.79 10.23
N VAL A 87 0.68 -22.72 9.66
CA VAL A 87 -0.16 -22.46 8.48
C VAL A 87 -1.62 -22.31 8.92
N ILE A 88 -2.23 -21.20 8.48
CA ILE A 88 -3.65 -20.93 8.75
C ILE A 88 -4.33 -20.63 7.40
N HIS A 89 -5.40 -21.36 7.14
CA HIS A 89 -6.19 -21.23 5.91
C HIS A 89 -7.51 -20.51 6.14
N SER A 90 -8.00 -19.90 5.08
CA SER A 90 -9.34 -19.33 4.95
C SER A 90 -10.10 -20.09 3.88
N SER A 91 -11.41 -20.20 4.04
CA SER A 91 -12.32 -20.75 3.01
C SER A 91 -12.52 -19.79 1.82
N GLU A 92 -12.25 -18.51 2.03
CA GLU A 92 -12.37 -17.47 1.02
C GLU A 92 -10.99 -16.82 0.73
N PRO A 93 -10.81 -16.20 -0.44
CA PRO A 93 -9.60 -15.44 -0.74
C PRO A 93 -9.33 -14.38 0.33
N ILE A 94 -8.06 -14.26 0.72
CA ILE A 94 -7.58 -13.20 1.62
C ILE A 94 -6.75 -12.17 0.87
N ALA A 95 -6.16 -12.58 -0.25
CA ALA A 95 -5.38 -11.69 -1.11
C ALA A 95 -5.28 -12.23 -2.54
N TYR A 96 -4.90 -11.34 -3.45
CA TYR A 96 -4.51 -11.63 -4.83
C TYR A 96 -3.08 -11.16 -5.07
N MET A 97 -2.28 -11.96 -5.75
CA MET A 97 -0.94 -11.58 -6.18
C MET A 97 -0.99 -11.08 -7.62
N VAL A 98 -0.29 -9.98 -7.89
CA VAL A 98 -0.19 -9.38 -9.22
C VAL A 98 1.25 -9.03 -9.56
N MET A 99 1.54 -8.98 -10.87
CA MET A 99 2.72 -8.28 -11.38
C MET A 99 2.37 -6.81 -11.58
N ARG A 100 3.19 -5.92 -11.01
CA ARG A 100 2.92 -4.47 -10.98
C ARG A 100 2.96 -3.81 -12.36
N ASP A 101 3.76 -4.32 -13.28
CA ASP A 101 3.78 -3.86 -14.66
C ASP A 101 2.43 -4.08 -15.35
N ARG A 102 1.83 -5.26 -15.18
CA ARG A 102 0.52 -5.63 -15.75
C ARG A 102 -0.63 -4.94 -15.03
N PHE A 103 -0.64 -4.97 -13.70
CA PHE A 103 -1.70 -4.39 -12.90
C PHE A 103 -1.78 -2.87 -13.04
N ASP A 104 -0.63 -2.16 -12.92
CA ASP A 104 -0.60 -0.71 -13.06
C ASP A 104 -1.00 -0.30 -14.49
N HIS A 105 -0.52 -1.03 -15.51
CA HIS A 105 -0.88 -0.78 -16.91
C HIS A 105 -2.39 -0.99 -17.15
N TYR A 106 -2.98 -2.06 -16.60
CA TYR A 106 -4.42 -2.28 -16.63
C TYR A 106 -5.20 -1.07 -16.10
N LEU A 107 -4.80 -0.52 -14.95
CA LEU A 107 -5.48 0.65 -14.37
C LEU A 107 -5.28 1.93 -15.22
N VAL A 108 -4.11 2.10 -15.83
CA VAL A 108 -3.88 3.19 -16.78
C VAL A 108 -4.81 3.08 -17.98
N GLN A 109 -4.98 1.88 -18.55
CA GLN A 109 -5.92 1.64 -19.65
C GLN A 109 -7.35 1.97 -19.25
N GLN A 110 -7.79 1.63 -18.02
CA GLN A 110 -9.10 2.02 -17.51
C GLN A 110 -9.28 3.55 -17.43
N ALA A 111 -8.22 4.29 -17.08
CA ALA A 111 -8.25 5.74 -17.07
C ALA A 111 -8.37 6.34 -18.49
N VAL A 112 -7.62 5.78 -19.45
CA VAL A 112 -7.71 6.17 -20.87
C VAL A 112 -9.10 5.88 -21.43
N HIS A 113 -9.65 4.70 -21.19
CA HIS A 113 -11.02 4.33 -21.62
C HIS A 113 -12.09 5.23 -20.99
N ALA A 114 -11.84 5.75 -19.78
CA ALA A 114 -12.73 6.71 -19.13
C ALA A 114 -12.61 8.13 -19.71
N GLY A 115 -11.69 8.40 -20.64
CA GLY A 115 -11.52 9.69 -21.31
C GLY A 115 -10.43 10.59 -20.71
N ALA A 116 -9.59 10.10 -19.80
CA ALA A 116 -8.45 10.85 -19.30
C ALA A 116 -7.36 11.03 -20.38
N ASP A 117 -6.77 12.22 -20.47
CA ASP A 117 -5.54 12.48 -21.26
C ASP A 117 -4.34 11.99 -20.43
N ILE A 118 -3.77 10.84 -20.81
CA ILE A 118 -2.66 10.23 -20.08
C ILE A 118 -1.37 10.38 -20.87
N ARG A 119 -0.36 11.02 -20.26
CA ARG A 119 0.96 11.22 -20.84
C ARG A 119 2.02 10.54 -19.98
N THR A 120 2.53 9.45 -20.49
CA THR A 120 3.61 8.67 -19.87
C THR A 120 4.96 9.03 -20.47
N GLY A 121 6.06 8.84 -19.72
CA GLY A 121 7.39 9.30 -20.11
C GLY A 121 7.51 10.85 -20.13
N ASP A 122 6.66 11.53 -19.34
CA ASP A 122 6.64 13.00 -19.21
C ASP A 122 6.55 13.39 -17.73
N GLY A 123 7.70 13.45 -17.09
CA GLY A 123 7.81 13.75 -15.66
C GLY A 123 7.57 15.22 -15.34
N VAL A 124 6.82 15.48 -14.28
CA VAL A 124 6.67 16.84 -13.74
C VAL A 124 7.98 17.32 -13.11
N GLU A 125 8.38 18.52 -13.45
CA GLU A 125 9.61 19.16 -12.95
C GLU A 125 9.31 20.25 -11.91
N ARG A 126 8.28 21.06 -12.17
CA ARG A 126 7.95 22.21 -11.33
C ARG A 126 6.46 22.40 -11.18
N LEU A 127 6.07 22.80 -9.98
CA LEU A 127 4.71 23.14 -9.59
C LEU A 127 4.68 24.48 -8.87
N THR A 128 3.70 25.31 -9.21
CA THR A 128 3.36 26.51 -8.45
C THR A 128 1.86 26.65 -8.34
N GLN A 129 1.36 27.03 -7.17
CA GLN A 129 -0.09 27.26 -6.99
C GLN A 129 -0.36 28.70 -6.57
N ASP A 130 -1.50 29.22 -7.04
CA ASP A 130 -2.06 30.51 -6.66
C ASP A 130 -3.53 30.36 -6.22
N ALA A 131 -4.25 31.48 -6.11
CA ALA A 131 -5.66 31.47 -5.73
C ALA A 131 -6.58 30.78 -6.77
N ASP A 132 -6.21 30.80 -8.05
CA ASP A 132 -7.06 30.39 -9.17
C ASP A 132 -6.71 29.00 -9.73
N GLY A 133 -5.50 28.48 -9.45
CA GLY A 133 -5.10 27.18 -9.98
C GLY A 133 -3.68 26.77 -9.64
N VAL A 134 -3.22 25.77 -10.39
CA VAL A 134 -1.87 25.21 -10.28
C VAL A 134 -1.22 25.18 -11.66
N ASP A 135 -0.03 25.74 -11.77
CA ASP A 135 0.81 25.61 -12.94
C ASP A 135 1.73 24.41 -12.82
N VAL A 136 1.75 23.61 -13.89
CA VAL A 136 2.52 22.36 -13.98
C VAL A 136 3.48 22.47 -15.15
N THR A 137 4.77 22.31 -14.90
CA THR A 137 5.82 22.31 -15.93
C THR A 137 6.42 20.91 -16.04
N THR A 138 6.53 20.42 -17.28
CA THR A 138 7.22 19.19 -17.66
C THR A 138 8.27 19.48 -18.71
N GLY A 139 9.10 18.49 -19.05
CA GLY A 139 10.04 18.61 -20.17
C GLY A 139 9.38 18.81 -21.55
N ARG A 140 8.08 18.48 -21.68
CA ARG A 140 7.33 18.53 -22.93
C ARG A 140 6.31 19.67 -23.02
N GLY A 141 6.10 20.44 -21.93
CA GLY A 141 5.15 21.53 -21.95
C GLY A 141 4.76 22.12 -20.60
N ARG A 142 3.83 23.06 -20.67
CA ARG A 142 3.22 23.70 -19.49
C ARG A 142 1.72 23.52 -19.51
N PHE A 143 1.16 23.23 -18.34
CA PHE A 143 -0.26 23.00 -18.15
C PHE A 143 -0.77 23.81 -16.97
N ARG A 144 -2.04 24.15 -17.00
CA ARG A 144 -2.74 24.77 -15.87
C ARG A 144 -3.94 23.91 -15.47
N ALA A 145 -4.14 23.76 -14.16
CA ALA A 145 -5.27 23.03 -13.62
C ALA A 145 -5.93 23.80 -12.48
N GLN A 146 -7.22 23.52 -12.22
CA GLN A 146 -7.90 24.04 -11.05
C GLN A 146 -7.46 23.32 -9.77
N VAL A 147 -7.19 22.01 -9.89
CA VAL A 147 -6.73 21.15 -8.78
C VAL A 147 -5.60 20.25 -9.25
N ILE A 148 -4.64 19.98 -8.36
CA ILE A 148 -3.59 18.98 -8.56
C ILE A 148 -3.70 17.85 -7.54
N ILE A 149 -3.50 16.61 -8.02
CA ILE A 149 -3.44 15.42 -7.19
C ILE A 149 -2.04 14.80 -7.30
N GLY A 150 -1.32 14.75 -6.17
CA GLY A 150 -0.05 14.05 -6.05
C GLY A 150 -0.28 12.57 -5.76
N ALA A 151 0.05 11.72 -6.75
CA ALA A 151 -0.01 10.27 -6.71
C ALA A 151 1.34 9.64 -7.11
N ASP A 152 2.42 10.41 -6.99
CA ASP A 152 3.77 10.15 -7.48
C ASP A 152 4.65 9.36 -6.51
N GLY A 153 4.01 8.61 -5.61
CA GLY A 153 4.62 7.57 -4.81
C GLY A 153 5.45 8.07 -3.63
N ALA A 154 6.21 7.18 -3.01
CA ALA A 154 6.97 7.42 -1.78
C ALA A 154 7.97 8.59 -1.86
N ASN A 155 8.45 8.91 -3.04
CA ASN A 155 9.37 10.01 -3.30
C ASN A 155 8.70 11.24 -3.94
N SER A 156 7.44 11.47 -3.62
CA SER A 156 6.58 12.50 -4.23
C SER A 156 7.25 13.86 -4.40
N LEU A 157 7.27 14.34 -5.64
CA LEU A 157 7.66 15.70 -5.99
C LEU A 157 6.57 16.70 -5.58
N VAL A 158 5.29 16.33 -5.77
CA VAL A 158 4.15 17.15 -5.35
C VAL A 158 4.24 17.45 -3.85
N ALA A 159 4.46 16.40 -3.05
CA ALA A 159 4.63 16.57 -1.60
C ALA A 159 5.84 17.46 -1.25
N ARG A 160 6.97 17.32 -1.97
CA ARG A 160 8.15 18.14 -1.72
C ARG A 160 7.95 19.61 -2.06
N GLN A 161 7.25 19.91 -3.14
CA GLN A 161 7.11 21.30 -3.63
C GLN A 161 5.95 22.04 -2.99
N LEU A 162 4.84 21.34 -2.69
CA LEU A 162 3.62 21.98 -2.23
C LEU A 162 3.30 21.77 -0.74
N PHE A 163 3.93 20.81 -0.06
CA PHE A 163 3.65 20.47 1.34
C PHE A 163 4.90 20.62 2.21
N PRO A 164 5.16 21.80 2.81
CA PRO A 164 6.38 22.05 3.59
C PRO A 164 6.47 21.21 4.86
N HIS A 165 5.32 20.91 5.49
CA HIS A 165 5.24 20.17 6.76
C HIS A 165 4.72 18.74 6.50
N ARG A 166 5.52 17.89 5.88
CA ARG A 166 5.16 16.50 5.58
C ARG A 166 6.02 15.53 6.38
N SER A 167 5.48 14.33 6.61
CA SER A 167 6.29 13.25 7.14
C SER A 167 7.43 12.88 6.19
N HIS A 168 8.61 12.65 6.75
CA HIS A 168 9.77 12.13 6.00
C HIS A 168 10.04 10.66 6.33
N TYR A 169 9.18 10.02 7.14
CA TYR A 169 9.35 8.64 7.51
C TYR A 169 9.12 7.72 6.31
N ARG A 170 10.07 6.84 6.08
CA ARG A 170 9.99 5.78 5.08
C ARG A 170 10.68 4.55 5.62
N ALA A 171 9.96 3.46 5.73
CA ALA A 171 10.51 2.17 6.09
C ALA A 171 11.32 1.62 4.92
N PRO A 172 12.60 1.29 5.09
CA PRO A 172 13.38 0.67 4.03
C PRO A 172 12.92 -0.77 3.81
N ALA A 173 12.80 -1.16 2.53
CA ALA A 173 12.53 -2.53 2.13
C ALA A 173 13.44 -2.95 0.97
N LEU A 174 13.75 -4.24 0.91
CA LEU A 174 14.44 -4.90 -0.19
C LEU A 174 13.58 -6.03 -0.70
N GLU A 175 13.56 -6.20 -2.01
CA GLU A 175 12.82 -7.24 -2.70
C GLU A 175 13.62 -7.82 -3.86
N SER A 176 13.43 -9.11 -4.12
CA SER A 176 13.90 -9.82 -5.29
C SER A 176 12.77 -10.65 -5.89
N GLU A 177 12.61 -10.63 -7.20
CA GLU A 177 11.74 -11.54 -7.93
C GLU A 177 12.56 -12.72 -8.43
N VAL A 178 12.19 -13.93 -8.01
CA VAL A 178 12.87 -15.16 -8.31
C VAL A 178 12.00 -16.02 -9.21
N GLN A 179 12.48 -16.34 -10.40
CA GLN A 179 11.75 -17.19 -11.36
C GLN A 179 11.66 -18.63 -10.84
N ILE A 180 10.48 -19.23 -10.94
CA ILE A 180 10.27 -20.65 -10.64
C ILE A 180 10.75 -21.46 -11.85
N GLY A 181 11.99 -21.95 -11.79
CA GLY A 181 12.59 -22.81 -12.83
C GLY A 181 12.05 -24.24 -12.82
N ALA A 182 12.27 -24.97 -13.90
CA ALA A 182 11.97 -26.40 -13.97
C ALA A 182 12.72 -27.16 -12.85
N GLY A 183 11.97 -27.90 -12.04
CA GLY A 183 12.53 -28.67 -10.90
C GLY A 183 12.46 -27.94 -9.55
N HIS A 184 12.05 -26.68 -9.50
CA HIS A 184 11.76 -25.97 -8.27
C HIS A 184 10.24 -26.03 -7.99
N HIS A 185 9.89 -26.44 -6.81
CA HIS A 185 8.51 -26.41 -6.34
C HIS A 185 8.48 -25.65 -5.01
N PHE A 186 7.71 -24.56 -4.96
CA PHE A 186 7.44 -23.87 -3.71
C PHE A 186 6.18 -24.47 -3.10
N PRO A 187 6.28 -25.15 -1.93
CA PRO A 187 5.11 -25.71 -1.28
C PRO A 187 4.15 -24.57 -0.87
N GLY A 188 2.87 -24.68 -1.26
CA GLY A 188 1.87 -23.71 -0.85
C GLY A 188 1.63 -22.57 -1.85
N ALA A 189 1.40 -22.88 -3.12
CA ALA A 189 1.09 -21.89 -4.15
C ALA A 189 -0.04 -20.90 -3.78
N THR A 190 -0.98 -21.30 -2.91
CA THR A 190 -2.08 -20.46 -2.42
C THR A 190 -1.81 -19.86 -1.03
N THR A 191 -0.56 -19.94 -0.55
CA THR A 191 -0.17 -19.50 0.80
C THR A 191 0.99 -18.53 0.72
N ILE A 192 0.87 -17.37 1.35
CA ILE A 192 2.00 -16.44 1.54
C ILE A 192 2.78 -16.83 2.78
N LEU A 193 4.10 -16.62 2.77
CA LEU A 193 4.94 -16.79 3.94
C LEU A 193 5.28 -15.42 4.55
N VAL A 194 5.14 -15.32 5.87
CA VAL A 194 5.52 -14.15 6.68
C VAL A 194 6.43 -14.58 7.80
N ASP A 195 7.70 -14.17 7.77
CA ASP A 195 8.66 -14.40 8.85
C ASP A 195 8.74 -13.18 9.77
N VAL A 196 8.11 -13.30 10.94
CA VAL A 196 8.06 -12.23 11.96
C VAL A 196 9.37 -12.05 12.72
N GLY A 197 10.41 -12.82 12.42
CA GLY A 197 11.74 -12.74 13.06
C GLY A 197 12.87 -12.40 12.09
N ALA A 198 12.59 -12.32 10.79
CA ALA A 198 13.59 -12.08 9.76
C ALA A 198 14.26 -10.71 9.89
N ALA A 199 13.47 -9.66 10.16
CA ALA A 199 13.95 -8.29 10.28
C ALA A 199 13.73 -7.72 11.69
N ARG A 200 14.56 -6.74 12.07
CA ARG A 200 14.36 -6.02 13.34
C ARG A 200 13.25 -4.99 13.18
N GLN A 201 12.19 -5.10 14.01
CA GLN A 201 10.98 -4.27 13.90
C GLN A 201 10.37 -4.31 12.49
N GLY A 202 10.22 -5.52 11.96
CA GLY A 202 9.69 -5.75 10.64
C GLY A 202 9.49 -7.23 10.38
N TYR A 203 9.46 -7.62 9.11
CA TYR A 203 9.25 -9.01 8.70
C TYR A 203 9.92 -9.31 7.37
N GLY A 204 10.08 -10.62 7.08
CA GLY A 204 10.37 -11.14 5.76
C GLY A 204 9.12 -11.70 5.11
N TRP A 205 9.08 -11.74 3.78
CA TRP A 205 7.97 -12.33 3.03
C TRP A 205 8.44 -13.17 1.87
N ILE A 206 7.62 -14.17 1.52
CA ILE A 206 7.67 -14.88 0.25
C ILE A 206 6.22 -14.91 -0.28
N PHE A 207 6.00 -14.27 -1.41
CA PHE A 207 4.71 -14.17 -2.08
C PHE A 207 4.74 -14.91 -3.41
N PRO A 208 4.02 -16.03 -3.52
CA PRO A 208 3.98 -16.80 -4.75
C PRO A 208 3.14 -16.08 -5.81
N LYS A 209 3.66 -16.03 -7.02
CA LYS A 209 2.97 -15.63 -8.23
C LYS A 209 2.99 -16.83 -9.20
N ARG A 210 2.41 -16.67 -10.39
CA ARG A 210 2.31 -17.78 -11.37
C ARG A 210 3.66 -18.42 -11.68
N ASP A 211 4.64 -17.60 -12.05
CA ASP A 211 5.94 -18.05 -12.57
C ASP A 211 7.12 -17.55 -11.73
N CYS A 212 6.86 -16.82 -10.62
CA CYS A 212 7.92 -16.31 -9.78
C CYS A 212 7.50 -16.19 -8.32
N LEU A 213 8.49 -16.04 -7.43
CA LEU A 213 8.34 -15.65 -6.03
C LEU A 213 8.80 -14.21 -5.86
N SER A 214 8.01 -13.37 -5.20
CA SER A 214 8.50 -12.13 -4.63
C SER A 214 9.01 -12.39 -3.23
N ILE A 215 10.32 -12.18 -3.01
CA ILE A 215 11.01 -12.44 -1.75
C ILE A 215 11.54 -11.11 -1.22
N GLY A 216 11.25 -10.78 0.03
CA GLY A 216 11.74 -9.52 0.55
C GLY A 216 11.78 -9.41 2.07
N VAL A 217 12.35 -8.30 2.52
CA VAL A 217 12.40 -7.89 3.93
C VAL A 217 12.11 -6.41 4.04
N GLY A 218 11.38 -6.02 5.10
CA GLY A 218 11.10 -4.63 5.42
C GLY A 218 11.38 -4.33 6.90
N GLU A 219 11.94 -3.16 7.21
CA GLU A 219 12.16 -2.68 8.57
C GLU A 219 11.38 -1.39 8.84
N PHE A 220 10.43 -1.44 9.76
CA PHE A 220 9.57 -0.30 10.14
C PHE A 220 10.17 0.51 11.30
N ARG A 221 11.46 0.78 11.25
CA ARG A 221 12.20 1.56 12.25
C ARG A 221 12.88 2.78 11.64
N ARG A 222 13.15 3.81 12.45
CA ARG A 222 13.74 5.07 11.98
C ARG A 222 15.17 4.96 11.44
N LYS A 223 15.96 4.02 11.94
CA LYS A 223 17.33 3.79 11.49
C LYS A 223 17.49 2.31 11.19
N ALA A 224 17.47 1.96 9.92
CA ALA A 224 17.82 0.61 9.49
C ALA A 224 19.31 0.36 9.74
N THR A 225 19.61 -0.83 10.20
CA THR A 225 20.95 -1.39 10.12
C THR A 225 21.14 -2.00 8.73
N SER A 226 22.17 -2.78 8.47
CA SER A 226 22.39 -3.37 7.15
C SER A 226 21.18 -4.23 6.69
N LEU A 227 20.23 -3.61 5.98
CA LEU A 227 19.05 -4.33 5.45
C LEU A 227 19.47 -5.41 4.44
N ARG A 228 20.58 -5.20 3.73
CA ARG A 228 21.14 -6.19 2.83
C ARG A 228 21.56 -7.47 3.60
N ALA A 229 22.28 -7.34 4.71
CA ALA A 229 22.64 -8.48 5.52
C ALA A 229 21.41 -9.19 6.15
N THR A 230 20.34 -8.41 6.43
CA THR A 230 19.06 -8.97 6.88
C THR A 230 18.42 -9.81 5.79
N PHE A 231 18.40 -9.33 4.55
CA PHE A 231 17.87 -10.06 3.39
C PHE A 231 18.66 -11.34 3.11
N ASP A 232 20.00 -11.23 3.05
CA ASP A 232 20.88 -12.38 2.77
C ASP A 232 20.73 -13.47 3.84
N ARG A 233 20.59 -13.06 5.13
CA ARG A 233 20.30 -14.00 6.22
C ARG A 233 18.93 -14.65 6.08
N PHE A 234 17.88 -13.87 5.76
CA PHE A 234 16.53 -14.38 5.56
C PHE A 234 16.48 -15.45 4.46
N VAL A 235 17.10 -15.18 3.30
CA VAL A 235 17.19 -16.13 2.19
C VAL A 235 17.95 -17.41 2.62
N LYS A 236 19.03 -17.27 3.38
CA LYS A 236 19.83 -18.41 3.86
C LYS A 236 19.12 -19.25 4.92
N GLU A 237 18.36 -18.61 5.81
CA GLU A 237 17.68 -19.28 6.95
C GLU A 237 16.34 -19.90 6.56
N GLU A 238 15.74 -19.50 5.42
CA GLU A 238 14.44 -20.00 4.98
C GLU A 238 14.59 -21.33 4.22
N PRO A 239 14.09 -22.45 4.81
CA PRO A 239 14.26 -23.78 4.20
C PRO A 239 13.63 -23.91 2.81
N GLY A 240 12.52 -23.20 2.56
CA GLY A 240 11.81 -23.19 1.26
C GLY A 240 12.61 -22.55 0.13
N LEU A 241 13.71 -21.85 0.44
CA LEU A 241 14.60 -21.21 -0.54
C LEU A 241 15.94 -21.93 -0.69
N SER A 242 16.10 -23.08 -0.04
CA SER A 242 17.35 -23.86 -0.13
C SER A 242 17.61 -24.29 -1.58
N GLY A 243 18.79 -23.95 -2.10
CA GLY A 243 19.19 -24.28 -3.49
C GLY A 243 18.64 -23.33 -4.56
N TRP A 244 17.88 -22.27 -4.18
CA TRP A 244 17.41 -21.28 -5.13
C TRP A 244 18.48 -20.21 -5.40
N ASP A 245 18.65 -19.85 -6.67
CA ASP A 245 19.46 -18.68 -7.05
C ASP A 245 18.60 -17.41 -6.92
N VAL A 246 18.79 -16.68 -5.83
CA VAL A 246 18.04 -15.47 -5.51
C VAL A 246 18.79 -14.24 -6.04
N PRO A 247 18.26 -13.54 -7.06
CA PRO A 247 18.88 -12.35 -7.62
C PRO A 247 19.16 -11.26 -6.59
N ARG A 248 20.05 -10.34 -6.93
CA ARG A 248 20.35 -9.17 -6.08
C ARG A 248 19.06 -8.36 -5.83
N PRO A 249 18.67 -8.13 -4.56
CA PRO A 249 17.45 -7.40 -4.26
C PRO A 249 17.56 -5.92 -4.62
N VAL A 250 16.40 -5.36 -4.98
CA VAL A 250 16.21 -3.94 -5.27
C VAL A 250 15.52 -3.27 -4.07
N GLY A 251 15.97 -2.05 -3.74
CA GLY A 251 15.43 -1.27 -2.63
C GLY A 251 14.24 -0.40 -3.05
N HIS A 252 13.20 -0.39 -2.20
CA HIS A 252 12.12 0.58 -2.31
C HIS A 252 11.65 1.03 -0.91
N PRO A 253 11.48 2.34 -0.69
CA PRO A 253 10.96 2.83 0.58
C PRO A 253 9.45 2.63 0.69
N ILE A 254 8.98 2.19 1.86
CA ILE A 254 7.56 2.07 2.20
C ILE A 254 7.18 3.27 3.07
N PRO A 255 6.34 4.21 2.60
CA PRO A 255 5.92 5.38 3.36
C PRO A 255 4.77 5.03 4.30
N ALA A 256 5.03 4.15 5.27
CA ALA A 256 4.01 3.72 6.23
C ALA A 256 3.51 4.88 7.10
N TYR A 257 2.21 4.87 7.40
CA TYR A 257 1.61 5.83 8.30
C TYR A 257 2.04 5.53 9.75
N LEU A 258 2.95 6.32 10.29
CA LEU A 258 3.33 6.23 11.70
C LEU A 258 2.96 7.52 12.40
N GLU A 259 1.87 7.48 13.16
CA GLU A 259 1.53 8.54 14.10
C GLU A 259 2.49 8.46 15.29
N LEU A 260 3.51 9.32 15.29
CA LEU A 260 4.43 9.45 16.42
C LEU A 260 3.76 10.31 17.48
N GLU A 261 3.39 9.69 18.60
CA GLU A 261 2.78 10.38 19.73
C GLU A 261 3.62 11.60 20.17
N GLY A 262 3.00 12.76 20.25
CA GLY A 262 3.45 13.96 20.92
C GLY A 262 4.35 14.92 20.13
N ARG A 263 5.17 14.49 19.18
CA ARG A 263 6.12 15.39 18.48
C ARG A 263 5.64 15.92 17.12
N HIS A 264 4.81 15.18 16.41
CA HIS A 264 4.35 15.60 15.08
C HIS A 264 3.13 16.52 15.09
N ARG A 265 2.38 16.64 16.19
CA ARG A 265 1.36 17.69 16.31
C ARG A 265 1.99 19.09 16.40
N ALA A 266 3.18 19.21 16.97
CA ALA A 266 3.93 20.46 17.02
C ALA A 266 4.63 20.81 15.71
N GLU A 267 4.90 19.82 14.83
CA GLU A 267 5.58 19.99 13.54
C GLU A 267 4.63 19.91 12.32
N GLY A 268 3.29 20.00 12.52
CA GLY A 268 2.30 20.09 11.44
C GLY A 268 1.60 18.77 11.06
N GLY A 269 1.93 17.62 11.66
CA GLY A 269 1.25 16.33 11.43
C GLY A 269 1.32 15.82 9.98
N PHE A 270 0.49 14.83 9.64
CA PHE A 270 0.24 14.44 8.25
C PHE A 270 -0.71 15.44 7.62
N GLN A 271 -0.30 16.06 6.53
CA GLN A 271 -1.10 17.00 5.76
C GLN A 271 -1.41 16.36 4.42
N PHE A 272 -2.70 16.10 4.15
CA PHE A 272 -3.16 15.45 2.92
C PHE A 272 -3.66 16.46 1.89
N VAL A 273 -4.06 17.65 2.36
CA VAL A 273 -4.60 18.71 1.52
C VAL A 273 -3.93 20.04 1.85
N ARG A 274 -3.60 20.82 0.81
CA ARG A 274 -3.09 22.17 0.95
C ARG A 274 -3.48 23.05 -0.23
N GLY A 275 -4.36 24.02 0.00
CA GLY A 275 -4.91 24.85 -1.07
C GLY A 275 -5.56 23.99 -2.14
N ARG A 276 -5.05 24.05 -3.36
CA ARG A 276 -5.58 23.32 -4.52
C ARG A 276 -4.88 21.97 -4.76
N ALA A 277 -4.10 21.49 -3.81
CA ALA A 277 -3.35 20.25 -3.92
C ALA A 277 -3.83 19.19 -2.91
N ALA A 278 -3.95 17.94 -3.36
CA ALA A 278 -4.20 16.77 -2.53
C ALA A 278 -3.14 15.69 -2.76
N LEU A 279 -2.81 14.92 -1.73
CA LEU A 279 -1.91 13.76 -1.78
C LEU A 279 -2.72 12.47 -1.57
N ILE A 280 -2.49 11.47 -2.44
CA ILE A 280 -3.14 10.15 -2.37
C ILE A 280 -2.10 9.03 -2.41
N GLY A 281 -2.48 7.84 -1.96
CA GLY A 281 -1.61 6.67 -1.93
C GLY A 281 -0.29 6.93 -1.19
N ASP A 282 0.80 6.41 -1.72
CA ASP A 282 2.13 6.53 -1.12
C ASP A 282 2.61 7.98 -0.99
N ALA A 283 2.19 8.88 -1.87
CA ALA A 283 2.52 10.31 -1.78
C ALA A 283 1.94 10.96 -0.51
N GLY A 284 0.77 10.47 -0.06
CA GLY A 284 0.11 10.83 1.18
C GLY A 284 0.49 9.95 2.38
N HIS A 285 1.49 9.06 2.25
CA HIS A 285 1.82 8.08 3.30
C HIS A 285 0.63 7.17 3.71
N LEU A 286 -0.27 6.87 2.76
CA LEU A 286 -1.43 6.01 2.99
C LEU A 286 -1.06 4.53 2.83
N VAL A 287 -0.20 4.05 3.71
CA VAL A 287 0.28 2.67 3.77
C VAL A 287 0.14 2.14 5.18
N ASP A 288 -0.47 0.97 5.30
CA ASP A 288 -0.69 0.30 6.59
C ASP A 288 0.64 0.01 7.31
N PRO A 289 0.78 0.37 8.60
CA PRO A 289 2.03 0.19 9.33
C PRO A 289 2.32 -1.24 9.79
N LEU A 290 1.33 -2.17 9.74
CA LEU A 290 1.53 -3.55 10.19
C LEU A 290 2.15 -4.43 9.09
N PHE A 291 1.57 -4.40 7.89
CA PHE A 291 2.04 -5.25 6.79
C PHE A 291 2.54 -4.47 5.57
N GLY A 292 2.63 -3.14 5.67
CA GLY A 292 3.04 -2.32 4.52
C GLY A 292 2.04 -2.38 3.36
N GLU A 293 0.77 -2.69 3.62
CA GLU A 293 -0.27 -2.71 2.60
C GLU A 293 -0.51 -1.30 2.07
N GLY A 294 -0.13 -1.05 0.81
CA GLY A 294 -0.27 0.25 0.17
C GLY A 294 -1.25 0.26 -1.00
N ILE A 295 -1.33 -0.83 -1.79
CA ILE A 295 -2.08 -0.82 -3.06
C ILE A 295 -3.59 -0.66 -2.81
N TYR A 296 -4.16 -1.36 -1.83
CA TYR A 296 -5.56 -1.19 -1.45
C TYR A 296 -5.87 0.27 -1.10
N TYR A 297 -5.08 0.87 -0.22
CA TYR A 297 -5.28 2.26 0.19
C TYR A 297 -4.96 3.27 -0.92
N ALA A 298 -4.08 2.93 -1.85
CA ALA A 298 -3.84 3.73 -3.04
C ALA A 298 -5.10 3.80 -3.92
N VAL A 299 -5.72 2.67 -4.22
CA VAL A 299 -6.98 2.60 -4.97
C VAL A 299 -8.11 3.27 -4.19
N LEU A 300 -8.27 2.98 -2.91
CA LEU A 300 -9.30 3.56 -2.06
C LEU A 300 -9.19 5.09 -2.01
N SER A 301 -7.99 5.63 -1.74
CA SER A 301 -7.78 7.09 -1.69
C SER A 301 -8.00 7.76 -3.05
N GLY A 302 -7.71 7.07 -4.16
CA GLY A 302 -8.05 7.51 -5.50
C GLY A 302 -9.55 7.70 -5.70
N HIS A 303 -10.37 6.74 -5.26
CA HIS A 303 -11.83 6.88 -5.27
C HIS A 303 -12.33 7.96 -4.31
N MET A 304 -11.72 8.07 -3.12
CA MET A 304 -12.14 9.05 -2.12
C MET A 304 -11.91 10.48 -2.58
N VAL A 305 -10.75 10.79 -3.15
CA VAL A 305 -10.46 12.14 -3.68
C VAL A 305 -11.37 12.47 -4.86
N ALA A 306 -11.62 11.49 -5.75
CA ALA A 306 -12.55 11.69 -6.87
C ALA A 306 -13.98 11.95 -6.38
N ARG A 307 -14.48 11.16 -5.42
CA ARG A 307 -15.79 11.36 -4.80
C ARG A 307 -15.93 12.74 -4.17
N ALA A 308 -14.91 13.19 -3.44
CA ALA A 308 -14.91 14.50 -2.79
C ALA A 308 -14.96 15.65 -3.82
N ILE A 309 -14.18 15.56 -4.89
CA ILE A 309 -14.16 16.55 -5.97
C ILE A 309 -15.49 16.57 -6.71
N LEU A 310 -16.04 15.42 -7.08
CA LEU A 310 -17.30 15.32 -7.84
C LEU A 310 -18.54 15.73 -7.03
N ALA A 311 -18.51 15.56 -5.71
CA ALA A 311 -19.59 16.02 -4.83
C ALA A 311 -19.61 17.55 -4.65
N GLY A 312 -18.51 18.24 -4.94
CA GLY A 312 -18.43 19.70 -4.86
C GLY A 312 -19.07 20.37 -6.08
N ASN A 313 -19.81 21.45 -5.84
CA ASN A 313 -20.41 22.25 -6.93
C ASN A 313 -19.37 23.03 -7.76
N GLN A 314 -18.14 23.14 -7.28
CA GLN A 314 -17.04 23.86 -7.93
C GLN A 314 -15.70 23.20 -7.55
N LEU A 315 -14.76 23.22 -8.51
CA LEU A 315 -13.37 22.74 -8.28
C LEU A 315 -12.56 23.79 -7.52
N ARG A 316 -12.72 23.79 -6.20
CA ARG A 316 -12.02 24.72 -5.30
C ARG A 316 -11.27 23.98 -4.19
N ALA A 317 -10.45 24.70 -3.43
CA ALA A 317 -9.75 24.18 -2.28
C ALA A 317 -10.69 23.51 -1.26
N GLU A 318 -11.89 24.07 -1.08
CA GLU A 318 -12.91 23.57 -0.16
C GLU A 318 -13.37 22.14 -0.49
N SER A 319 -13.44 21.79 -1.79
CA SER A 319 -13.80 20.42 -2.22
C SER A 319 -12.81 19.38 -1.72
N LEU A 320 -11.55 19.76 -1.54
CA LEU A 320 -10.51 18.85 -1.05
C LEU A 320 -10.56 18.64 0.49
N VAL A 321 -11.16 19.58 1.24
CA VAL A 321 -11.36 19.42 2.70
C VAL A 321 -12.25 18.21 2.99
N ALA A 322 -13.24 17.95 2.14
CA ALA A 322 -14.10 16.77 2.27
C ALA A 322 -13.30 15.46 2.11
N TYR A 323 -12.27 15.45 1.27
CA TYR A 323 -11.36 14.32 1.15
C TYR A 323 -10.55 14.10 2.44
N GLU A 324 -9.96 15.14 3.01
CA GLU A 324 -9.20 15.02 4.26
C GLU A 324 -10.09 14.53 5.42
N THR A 325 -11.30 15.06 5.54
CA THR A 325 -12.30 14.59 6.51
C THR A 325 -12.65 13.11 6.31
N ALA A 326 -12.79 12.68 5.05
CA ALA A 326 -13.06 11.28 4.74
C ALA A 326 -11.89 10.36 5.13
N LEU A 327 -10.64 10.78 4.89
CA LEU A 327 -9.45 10.04 5.34
C LEU A 327 -9.43 9.84 6.86
N GLU A 328 -9.72 10.91 7.62
CA GLU A 328 -9.76 10.86 9.08
C GLU A 328 -10.83 9.91 9.61
N ARG A 329 -11.94 9.78 8.89
CA ARG A 329 -13.05 8.90 9.28
C ARG A 329 -12.87 7.46 8.82
N GLU A 330 -12.37 7.22 7.60
CA GLU A 330 -12.45 5.92 6.92
C GLU A 330 -11.11 5.17 6.90
N ILE A 331 -9.95 5.84 6.93
CA ILE A 331 -8.62 5.19 6.82
C ILE A 331 -7.81 5.32 8.11
N LEU A 332 -7.69 6.53 8.67
CA LEU A 332 -6.77 6.75 9.79
C LEU A 332 -7.12 5.97 11.06
N PRO A 333 -8.38 5.65 11.40
CA PRO A 333 -8.69 4.76 12.52
C PRO A 333 -8.07 3.37 12.36
N ASP A 334 -8.09 2.82 11.15
CA ASP A 334 -7.47 1.52 10.84
C ASP A 334 -5.95 1.59 11.00
N PHE A 335 -5.30 2.64 10.48
CA PHE A 335 -3.85 2.82 10.63
C PHE A 335 -3.42 3.00 12.10
N ARG A 336 -4.24 3.68 12.91
CA ARG A 336 -3.99 3.77 14.36
C ARG A 336 -4.12 2.42 15.04
N ALA A 337 -5.09 1.59 14.62
CA ALA A 337 -5.29 0.25 15.17
C ALA A 337 -4.12 -0.68 14.78
N THR A 338 -3.80 -0.77 13.49
CA THR A 338 -2.70 -1.61 12.98
C THR A 338 -1.33 -1.12 13.48
N GLY A 339 -1.13 0.20 13.64
CA GLY A 339 0.08 0.77 14.23
C GLY A 339 0.28 0.37 15.70
N ARG A 340 -0.80 0.22 16.48
CA ARG A 340 -0.72 -0.32 17.86
C ARG A 340 -0.34 -1.79 17.87
N ILE A 341 -0.90 -2.59 16.95
CA ILE A 341 -0.54 -4.00 16.78
C ILE A 341 0.92 -4.12 16.36
N ALA A 342 1.35 -3.36 15.34
CA ALA A 342 2.72 -3.36 14.81
C ALA A 342 3.75 -3.05 15.89
N ARG A 343 3.49 -2.06 16.77
CA ARG A 343 4.39 -1.75 17.89
C ARG A 343 4.64 -2.95 18.81
N VAL A 344 3.61 -3.71 19.13
CA VAL A 344 3.73 -4.90 19.99
C VAL A 344 4.41 -6.05 19.25
N VAL A 345 3.94 -6.35 18.04
CA VAL A 345 4.48 -7.46 17.23
C VAL A 345 5.97 -7.26 16.92
N TYR A 346 6.36 -6.06 16.53
CA TYR A 346 7.75 -5.76 16.16
C TYR A 346 8.68 -5.56 17.36
N ALA A 347 8.14 -5.12 18.51
CA ALA A 347 8.95 -5.05 19.73
C ALA A 347 9.22 -6.44 20.33
N PHE A 348 8.24 -7.35 20.23
CA PHE A 348 8.28 -8.66 20.86
C PHE A 348 7.94 -9.80 19.88
N PRO A 349 8.70 -9.98 18.77
CA PRO A 349 8.33 -10.90 17.70
C PRO A 349 8.19 -12.36 18.16
N ARG A 350 9.04 -12.82 19.09
CA ARG A 350 8.94 -14.17 19.66
C ARG A 350 7.66 -14.38 20.46
N LEU A 351 7.27 -13.39 21.26
CA LEU A 351 6.03 -13.44 22.03
C LEU A 351 4.82 -13.38 21.09
N ALA A 352 4.85 -12.47 20.12
CA ALA A 352 3.80 -12.36 19.12
C ALA A 352 3.61 -13.68 18.38
N PHE A 353 4.68 -14.34 17.95
CA PHE A 353 4.61 -15.63 17.28
C PHE A 353 4.03 -16.74 18.19
N LYS A 354 4.43 -16.79 19.47
CA LYS A 354 3.83 -17.75 20.44
C LYS A 354 2.33 -17.50 20.63
N LEU A 355 1.90 -16.24 20.68
CA LEU A 355 0.49 -15.88 20.78
C LEU A 355 -0.29 -16.26 19.51
N LEU A 356 0.28 -16.02 18.32
CA LEU A 356 -0.33 -16.46 17.06
C LEU A 356 -0.54 -17.98 17.01
N ARG A 357 0.43 -18.77 17.51
CA ARG A 357 0.29 -20.24 17.58
C ARG A 357 -0.77 -20.70 18.58
N ARG A 358 -0.91 -20.00 19.68
CA ARG A 358 -1.87 -20.36 20.73
C ARG A 358 -3.28 -19.92 20.38
N TYR A 359 -3.44 -18.78 19.69
CA TYR A 359 -4.72 -18.13 19.42
C TYR A 359 -4.92 -17.90 17.93
N GLN A 360 -5.02 -19.00 17.16
CA GLN A 360 -5.17 -18.95 15.70
C GLN A 360 -6.46 -18.25 15.26
N GLU A 361 -7.50 -18.28 16.08
CA GLU A 361 -8.75 -17.56 15.87
C GLU A 361 -8.58 -16.05 15.77
N VAL A 362 -7.52 -15.47 16.36
CA VAL A 362 -7.19 -14.06 16.20
C VAL A 362 -6.72 -13.77 14.78
N VAL A 363 -5.95 -14.70 14.18
CA VAL A 363 -5.52 -14.58 12.78
C VAL A 363 -6.71 -14.75 11.85
N GLN A 364 -7.59 -15.72 12.10
CA GLN A 364 -8.81 -15.90 11.31
C GLN A 364 -9.72 -14.67 11.38
N ALA A 365 -9.84 -14.05 12.56
CA ALA A 365 -10.56 -12.79 12.71
C ALA A 365 -9.91 -11.65 11.92
N TYR A 366 -8.55 -11.61 11.80
CA TYR A 366 -7.86 -10.63 10.96
C TYR A 366 -8.07 -10.92 9.46
N PHE A 367 -8.25 -12.17 9.03
CA PHE A 367 -8.62 -12.47 7.65
C PHE A 367 -9.91 -11.76 7.23
N ARG A 368 -10.87 -11.62 8.14
CA ARG A 368 -12.10 -10.84 7.89
C ARG A 368 -11.82 -9.36 7.57
N VAL A 369 -10.72 -8.79 8.11
CA VAL A 369 -10.26 -7.45 7.73
C VAL A 369 -9.76 -7.46 6.30
N LEU A 370 -8.93 -8.45 5.92
CA LEU A 370 -8.39 -8.57 4.56
C LEU A 370 -9.48 -8.85 3.51
N GLN A 371 -10.59 -9.45 3.92
CA GLN A 371 -11.77 -9.74 3.10
C GLN A 371 -12.77 -8.58 3.03
N GLY A 372 -12.60 -7.55 3.87
CA GLY A 372 -13.51 -6.39 3.91
C GLY A 372 -14.78 -6.59 4.72
N HIS A 373 -14.89 -7.68 5.48
CA HIS A 373 -16.06 -7.94 6.35
C HIS A 373 -16.05 -7.11 7.64
N THR A 374 -14.91 -6.56 8.02
CA THR A 374 -14.71 -5.67 9.16
C THR A 374 -13.53 -4.76 8.94
N THR A 375 -13.32 -3.76 9.80
CA THR A 375 -12.16 -2.87 9.75
C THR A 375 -11.12 -3.23 10.81
N ALA A 376 -9.89 -2.79 10.66
CA ALA A 376 -8.85 -3.00 11.67
C ALA A 376 -9.17 -2.27 12.99
N ALA A 377 -9.85 -1.13 12.91
CA ALA A 377 -10.33 -0.39 14.08
C ALA A 377 -11.37 -1.17 14.89
N GLN A 378 -12.27 -1.90 14.21
CA GLN A 378 -13.27 -2.77 14.83
C GLN A 378 -12.64 -4.08 15.36
N PHE A 379 -11.70 -4.65 14.62
CA PHE A 379 -10.99 -5.87 14.98
C PHE A 379 -10.19 -5.73 16.28
N LEU A 380 -9.50 -4.60 16.52
CA LEU A 380 -8.58 -4.47 17.64
C LEU A 380 -9.22 -4.63 19.03
N PRO A 381 -10.40 -4.04 19.34
CA PRO A 381 -11.11 -4.30 20.58
C PRO A 381 -11.53 -5.77 20.76
N GLU A 382 -12.04 -6.39 19.70
CA GLU A 382 -12.44 -7.78 19.67
C GLU A 382 -11.26 -8.73 19.95
N ALA A 383 -10.13 -8.53 19.30
CA ALA A 383 -8.91 -9.28 19.51
C ALA A 383 -8.41 -9.16 20.97
N LYS A 384 -8.46 -7.96 21.55
CA LYS A 384 -8.11 -7.74 22.96
C LYS A 384 -9.03 -8.46 23.93
N GLN A 385 -10.35 -8.49 23.66
CA GLN A 385 -11.32 -9.18 24.48
C GLN A 385 -11.09 -10.70 24.44
N ARG A 386 -10.88 -11.28 23.26
CA ARG A 386 -10.57 -12.71 23.09
C ARG A 386 -9.28 -13.11 23.82
N LEU A 387 -8.21 -12.32 23.69
CA LEU A 387 -6.94 -12.56 24.39
C LEU A 387 -7.09 -12.47 25.91
N LYS A 388 -7.88 -11.53 26.43
CA LYS A 388 -8.17 -11.43 27.87
C LYS A 388 -8.96 -12.63 28.40
N ALA A 389 -9.99 -13.07 27.69
CA ALA A 389 -10.76 -14.26 28.06
C ALA A 389 -9.85 -15.49 28.16
N SER A 390 -9.03 -15.72 27.14
CA SER A 390 -8.11 -16.85 27.09
C SER A 390 -7.01 -16.81 28.17
N VAL A 391 -6.53 -15.64 28.57
CA VAL A 391 -5.60 -15.50 29.72
C VAL A 391 -6.30 -15.83 31.03
N ASN A 392 -7.56 -15.41 31.21
CA ASN A 392 -8.34 -15.75 32.39
C ASN A 392 -8.62 -17.27 32.46
N ASP A 393 -8.94 -17.91 31.34
CA ASP A 393 -9.14 -19.37 31.27
C ASP A 393 -7.86 -20.12 31.67
N LEU A 394 -6.71 -19.72 31.19
CA LEU A 394 -5.41 -20.27 31.57
C LEU A 394 -5.11 -20.10 33.08
N LEU A 395 -5.46 -18.96 33.65
CA LEU A 395 -5.30 -18.72 35.09
C LEU A 395 -6.26 -19.62 35.92
N LEU A 396 -7.48 -19.81 35.45
CA LEU A 396 -8.44 -20.69 36.09
C LEU A 396 -8.01 -22.16 36.02
N GLU A 397 -7.54 -22.64 34.84
CA GLU A 397 -6.97 -23.96 34.67
C GLU A 397 -5.76 -24.19 35.61
N ALA A 398 -4.86 -23.23 35.69
CA ALA A 398 -3.69 -23.31 36.58
C ALA A 398 -4.05 -23.31 38.07
N LEU A 399 -5.17 -22.69 38.47
CA LEU A 399 -5.66 -22.66 39.83
C LEU A 399 -6.43 -23.95 40.20
N GLN A 400 -7.04 -24.65 39.20
CA GLN A 400 -7.72 -25.93 39.40
C GLN A 400 -6.77 -27.13 39.44
N MET A 401 -5.54 -26.95 38.95
CA MET A 401 -4.50 -28.00 38.99
C MET A 401 -3.63 -27.96 40.27
N ARG A 402 -3.98 -27.13 41.24
CA ARG A 402 -3.42 -27.10 42.61
C ARG A 402 -4.45 -27.62 43.61
#